data_580dd1d9874cd71acb7f74e36c41aeb8
#
_entry.id   580dd1d9874cd71acb7f74e36c41aeb8
#
_cell.length_a   1.000
_cell.length_b   1.000
_cell.length_c   1.000
_cell.angle_alpha   90.00
_cell.angle_beta   90.00
_cell.angle_gamma   90.00
#
_symmetry.space_group_name_H-M   'P 1'
#
loop_
_entity.id
_entity.type
_entity.pdbx_description
1 polymer ?
#
loop_
_entity_poly.entity_id
_entity_poly.type
_entity_poly.pdbx_seq_one_letter_code
_entity_poly.pdbx_strand_id
1 'polypeptide(L)'
;HNGSGRFYMSRIDKCKIIDLPKIHDPRGNLTFIEGTKHIPFDIKRVYFLYDVPGGAERGGHAHKDLHQIIIAIAGSFDVVINDGSDTQRFHLNRSYFGLYVCPMIWRELDNFSSGSVCLVLASDYFSEADYIRDFPQFDSLQKS
;
A
#
# COMPACT_ATOMS: atom_id res chain seq x y z
N HIS A 1 -19.39 18.10 -13.20
CA HIS A 1 -18.88 18.00 -13.97
C HIS A 1 -19.09 17.35 -14.70
N ASN A 2 -19.69 17.57 -14.75
CA ASN A 2 -19.77 17.09 -15.71
C ASN A 2 -18.82 16.66 -16.35
N GLY A 3 -19.07 16.52 -16.53
CA GLY A 3 -18.05 16.05 -17.39
C GLY A 3 -16.69 16.43 -16.99
N SER A 4 -16.58 17.40 -16.21
CA SER A 4 -15.31 17.92 -15.76
C SER A 4 -14.52 16.91 -14.92
N GLY A 5 -15.21 16.02 -14.24
CA GLY A 5 -14.52 15.07 -13.36
C GLY A 5 -13.52 14.19 -14.09
N ARG A 6 -13.72 13.95 -15.34
CA ARG A 6 -12.85 13.08 -16.11
C ARG A 6 -11.51 13.71 -16.45
N PHE A 7 -11.31 14.97 -16.17
CA PHE A 7 -10.05 15.63 -16.46
C PHE A 7 -9.05 15.54 -15.32
N TYR A 8 -9.44 15.00 -14.16
CA TYR A 8 -8.48 14.74 -13.12
C TYR A 8 -8.29 13.25 -12.94
N MET A 9 -7.10 12.92 -12.48
CA MET A 9 -6.77 11.54 -12.18
C MET A 9 -7.70 11.05 -11.08
N SER A 10 -8.18 9.81 -11.20
CA SER A 10 -8.80 9.15 -10.08
C SER A 10 -7.74 8.98 -8.99
N ARG A 11 -8.17 8.89 -7.74
CA ARG A 11 -7.23 8.73 -6.65
C ARG A 11 -6.42 7.45 -6.78
N ILE A 12 -7.01 6.41 -7.36
CA ILE A 12 -6.32 5.15 -7.57
C ILE A 12 -5.10 5.30 -8.49
N ASP A 13 -5.14 6.26 -9.42
CA ASP A 13 -4.04 6.49 -10.35
C ASP A 13 -2.81 7.08 -9.66
N LYS A 14 -2.96 7.59 -8.45
CA LYS A 14 -1.83 8.06 -7.66
C LYS A 14 -1.08 6.94 -6.96
N CYS A 15 -1.71 5.78 -6.84
CA CYS A 15 -1.06 4.59 -6.29
C CYS A 15 -0.29 3.91 -7.41
N LYS A 16 0.96 3.53 -7.14
CA LYS A 16 1.79 2.98 -8.19
C LYS A 16 2.91 2.14 -7.60
N ILE A 17 3.42 1.23 -8.42
CA ILE A 17 4.62 0.47 -8.09
C ILE A 17 5.81 1.42 -8.17
N ILE A 18 6.65 1.38 -7.15
CA ILE A 18 7.90 2.12 -7.08
C ILE A 18 9.03 1.12 -7.04
N ASP A 19 9.94 1.22 -8.01
CA ASP A 19 11.17 0.41 -8.02
C ASP A 19 12.12 0.98 -6.97
N LEU A 20 12.75 0.08 -6.22
CA LEU A 20 13.68 0.44 -5.16
C LEU A 20 15.10 0.10 -5.60
N PRO A 21 16.12 0.79 -5.07
CA PRO A 21 17.51 0.45 -5.40
C PRO A 21 17.82 -1.00 -5.11
N LYS A 22 18.41 -1.68 -6.06
CA LYS A 22 18.83 -3.08 -5.91
C LYS A 22 20.29 -3.19 -6.32
N ILE A 23 21.13 -3.58 -5.38
CA ILE A 23 22.54 -3.83 -5.61
C ILE A 23 22.71 -5.33 -5.75
N HIS A 24 23.04 -5.78 -6.97
CA HIS A 24 23.23 -7.19 -7.24
C HIS A 24 24.64 -7.62 -6.86
N ASP A 25 24.76 -8.78 -6.23
CA ASP A 25 26.03 -9.37 -5.84
C ASP A 25 25.85 -10.89 -5.88
N PRO A 26 26.85 -11.67 -6.37
CA PRO A 26 26.74 -13.13 -6.35
C PRO A 26 26.52 -13.73 -4.95
N ARG A 27 26.88 -13.00 -3.91
CA ARG A 27 26.66 -13.42 -2.51
C ARG A 27 25.29 -13.05 -1.99
N GLY A 28 24.46 -12.35 -2.78
CA GLY A 28 23.13 -11.89 -2.42
C GLY A 28 22.91 -10.46 -2.86
N ASN A 29 21.65 -10.05 -2.96
CA ASN A 29 21.28 -8.70 -3.35
C ASN A 29 20.96 -7.86 -2.12
N LEU A 30 21.15 -6.55 -2.26
CA LEU A 30 20.80 -5.59 -1.22
C LEU A 30 19.85 -4.56 -1.80
N THR A 31 18.78 -4.26 -1.04
CA THR A 31 17.86 -3.17 -1.36
C THR A 31 17.78 -2.26 -0.13
N PHE A 32 17.76 -0.96 -0.37
CA PHE A 32 17.64 0.02 0.71
C PHE A 32 16.64 1.10 0.32
N ILE A 33 16.11 1.79 1.32
CA ILE A 33 15.09 2.81 1.13
C ILE A 33 15.44 4.00 2.02
N GLU A 34 15.55 5.16 1.40
CA GLU A 34 15.74 6.41 2.13
C GLU A 34 14.50 7.27 1.93
N GLY A 35 13.96 7.78 3.03
CA GLY A 35 12.77 8.62 2.98
C GLY A 35 12.99 9.86 2.14
N THR A 36 11.97 10.33 1.46
CA THR A 36 11.94 11.46 0.54
C THR A 36 12.84 11.31 -0.69
N LYS A 37 13.73 10.31 -0.72
CA LYS A 37 14.62 10.07 -1.85
C LYS A 37 14.08 9.00 -2.77
N HIS A 38 13.75 7.82 -2.24
CA HIS A 38 13.25 6.69 -3.03
C HIS A 38 11.74 6.58 -2.98
N ILE A 39 11.13 7.16 -1.96
CA ILE A 39 9.68 7.16 -1.74
C ILE A 39 9.26 8.60 -1.41
N PRO A 40 7.99 8.97 -1.65
CA PRO A 40 7.57 10.37 -1.59
C PRO A 40 7.22 10.88 -0.20
N PHE A 41 7.84 10.35 0.86
CA PHE A 41 7.59 10.82 2.23
C PHE A 41 8.72 10.41 3.17
N ASP A 42 8.80 11.07 4.33
CA ASP A 42 9.68 10.66 5.41
C ASP A 42 9.07 9.45 6.14
N ILE A 43 9.91 8.48 6.47
CA ILE A 43 9.46 7.27 7.15
C ILE A 43 9.44 7.54 8.65
N LYS A 44 8.26 7.46 9.25
CA LYS A 44 8.11 7.64 10.71
C LYS A 44 7.72 6.37 11.43
N ARG A 45 7.20 5.37 10.70
CA ARG A 45 6.77 4.11 11.30
C ARG A 45 7.02 2.99 10.32
N VAL A 46 7.47 1.86 10.84
CA VAL A 46 7.64 0.62 10.09
C VAL A 46 6.86 -0.46 10.82
N TYR A 47 6.06 -1.23 10.08
CA TYR A 47 5.43 -2.40 10.66
C TYR A 47 5.39 -3.51 9.62
N PHE A 48 5.18 -4.73 10.07
CA PHE A 48 5.15 -5.86 9.14
C PHE A 48 4.18 -6.93 9.64
N LEU A 49 3.56 -7.60 8.66
CA LEU A 49 2.66 -8.72 8.90
C LEU A 49 3.41 -9.99 8.57
N TYR A 50 3.32 -10.97 9.44
CA TYR A 50 3.96 -12.26 9.25
C TYR A 50 3.08 -13.34 9.87
N ASP A 51 3.37 -14.60 9.55
CA ASP A 51 2.60 -15.75 10.02
C ASP A 51 1.12 -15.62 9.63
N VAL A 52 0.83 -15.03 8.46
CA VAL A 52 -0.54 -14.89 7.99
C VAL A 52 -0.99 -16.26 7.46
N PRO A 53 -2.07 -16.85 8.02
CA PRO A 53 -2.53 -18.15 7.57
C PRO A 53 -3.10 -18.09 6.16
N GLY A 54 -3.00 -19.20 5.45
CA GLY A 54 -3.55 -19.30 4.09
C GLY A 54 -5.04 -18.99 4.10
N GLY A 55 -5.49 -18.23 3.12
CA GLY A 55 -6.90 -17.83 3.00
C GLY A 55 -7.30 -16.65 3.87
N ALA A 56 -6.41 -16.14 4.71
CA ALA A 56 -6.73 -14.97 5.53
C ALA A 56 -6.71 -13.70 4.70
N GLU A 57 -7.54 -12.74 5.11
CA GLU A 57 -7.57 -11.40 4.56
C GLU A 57 -7.17 -10.41 5.65
N ARG A 58 -6.44 -9.38 5.25
CA ARG A 58 -5.95 -8.37 6.18
C ARG A 58 -6.19 -6.97 5.58
N GLY A 59 -6.11 -5.95 6.41
CA GLY A 59 -6.01 -4.56 5.97
C GLY A 59 -7.29 -3.86 5.58
N GLY A 60 -8.47 -4.42 5.73
CA GLY A 60 -9.73 -3.77 5.33
C GLY A 60 -9.93 -2.41 5.98
N HIS A 61 -9.30 -1.37 5.44
CA HIS A 61 -9.39 -0.01 5.97
C HIS A 61 -8.84 0.99 4.94
N ALA A 62 -9.02 2.27 5.25
CA ALA A 62 -8.38 3.37 4.56
C ALA A 62 -7.77 4.30 5.59
N HIS A 63 -6.94 5.23 5.13
CA HIS A 63 -6.33 6.27 5.96
C HIS A 63 -6.70 7.64 5.41
N LYS A 64 -6.96 8.58 6.30
CA LYS A 64 -7.31 9.95 5.89
C LYS A 64 -6.09 10.71 5.36
N ASP A 65 -4.95 10.58 6.04
CA ASP A 65 -3.76 11.38 5.74
C ASP A 65 -2.50 10.56 5.52
N LEU A 66 -2.47 9.29 5.91
CA LEU A 66 -1.26 8.48 5.89
C LEU A 66 -0.86 8.05 4.48
N HIS A 67 0.43 8.20 4.18
CA HIS A 67 1.06 7.64 2.98
C HIS A 67 1.79 6.37 3.37
N GLN A 68 1.77 5.37 2.50
CA GLN A 68 2.42 4.09 2.79
C GLN A 68 3.11 3.52 1.57
N ILE A 69 4.16 2.72 1.82
CA ILE A 69 4.75 1.81 0.84
C ILE A 69 4.58 0.40 1.38
N ILE A 70 4.04 -0.49 0.58
CA ILE A 70 3.81 -1.89 0.93
C ILE A 70 4.75 -2.75 0.11
N ILE A 71 5.53 -3.61 0.77
CA ILE A 71 6.60 -4.40 0.14
C ILE A 71 6.48 -5.86 0.58
N ALA A 72 6.62 -6.79 -0.37
CA ALA A 72 6.74 -8.22 -0.05
C ALA A 72 8.21 -8.53 0.23
N ILE A 73 8.60 -8.50 1.51
CA ILE A 73 9.99 -8.78 1.92
C ILE A 73 10.31 -10.26 1.72
N ALA A 74 9.33 -11.13 1.91
CA ALA A 74 9.45 -12.56 1.64
C ALA A 74 8.12 -13.06 1.10
N GLY A 75 8.17 -14.05 0.21
CA GLY A 75 6.95 -14.61 -0.36
C GLY A 75 6.20 -13.65 -1.23
N SER A 76 4.87 -13.80 -1.26
CA SER A 76 4.03 -12.97 -2.11
C SER A 76 2.65 -12.79 -1.49
N PHE A 77 1.96 -11.74 -1.91
CA PHE A 77 0.57 -11.49 -1.56
C PHE A 77 -0.01 -10.45 -2.53
N ASP A 78 -1.31 -10.28 -2.48
CA ASP A 78 -1.99 -9.29 -3.31
C ASP A 78 -2.47 -8.13 -2.45
N VAL A 79 -2.44 -6.94 -3.03
CA VAL A 79 -3.05 -5.74 -2.46
C VAL A 79 -4.15 -5.28 -3.41
N VAL A 80 -5.38 -5.20 -2.90
CA VAL A 80 -6.51 -4.72 -3.67
C VAL A 80 -6.84 -3.32 -3.17
N ILE A 81 -6.77 -2.35 -4.06
CA ILE A 81 -7.04 -0.95 -3.72
C ILE A 81 -8.33 -0.49 -4.41
N ASN A 82 -9.04 0.43 -3.74
CA ASN A 82 -10.34 0.90 -4.17
C ASN A 82 -10.48 2.37 -3.78
N ASP A 83 -10.80 3.23 -4.73
CA ASP A 83 -10.95 4.67 -4.46
C ASP A 83 -12.43 5.09 -4.32
N GLY A 84 -13.33 4.13 -4.29
CA GLY A 84 -14.78 4.39 -4.25
C GLY A 84 -15.43 4.31 -5.61
N SER A 85 -14.65 4.29 -6.68
CA SER A 85 -15.14 4.18 -8.05
C SER A 85 -14.46 3.03 -8.78
N ASP A 86 -13.14 2.95 -8.68
CA ASP A 86 -12.32 1.97 -9.37
C ASP A 86 -11.60 1.07 -8.39
N THR A 87 -11.31 -0.14 -8.83
CA THR A 87 -10.60 -1.14 -8.04
C THR A 87 -9.44 -1.67 -8.86
N GLN A 88 -8.31 -1.90 -8.22
CA GLN A 88 -7.15 -2.48 -8.87
C GLN A 88 -6.44 -3.45 -7.93
N ARG A 89 -5.95 -4.56 -8.49
CA ARG A 89 -5.21 -5.59 -7.74
C ARG A 89 -3.75 -5.56 -8.17
N PHE A 90 -2.87 -5.56 -7.16
CA PHE A 90 -1.43 -5.63 -7.38
C PHE A 90 -0.90 -6.91 -6.73
N HIS A 91 -0.06 -7.63 -7.45
CA HIS A 91 0.62 -8.82 -6.91
C HIS A 91 2.04 -8.42 -6.54
N LEU A 92 2.37 -8.50 -5.24
CA LEU A 92 3.69 -8.17 -4.73
C LEU A 92 4.45 -9.45 -4.43
N ASN A 93 5.59 -9.64 -5.07
CA ASN A 93 6.33 -10.91 -4.98
C ASN A 93 7.85 -10.74 -4.94
N ARG A 94 8.35 -9.52 -4.78
CA ARG A 94 9.79 -9.24 -4.70
C ARG A 94 10.05 -8.10 -3.74
N SER A 95 11.23 -8.13 -3.11
CA SER A 95 11.58 -7.12 -2.11
C SER A 95 12.15 -5.83 -2.67
N TYR A 96 12.38 -5.76 -3.99
CA TYR A 96 13.00 -4.57 -4.60
C TYR A 96 12.00 -3.66 -5.29
N PHE A 97 10.72 -3.83 -5.05
CA PHE A 97 9.70 -2.86 -5.44
C PHE A 97 8.57 -2.88 -4.43
N GLY A 98 7.85 -1.78 -4.36
CA GLY A 98 6.71 -1.66 -3.45
C GLY A 98 5.57 -0.92 -4.09
N LEU A 99 4.41 -1.02 -3.46
CA LEU A 99 3.22 -0.30 -3.88
C LEU A 99 3.07 0.95 -3.00
N TYR A 100 3.12 2.11 -3.64
CA TYR A 100 2.78 3.36 -2.97
C TYR A 100 1.25 3.49 -2.91
N VAL A 101 0.74 3.73 -1.69
CA VAL A 101 -0.68 3.95 -1.45
C VAL A 101 -0.86 5.35 -0.84
N CYS A 102 -1.56 6.22 -1.56
CA CYS A 102 -1.83 7.58 -1.11
C CYS A 102 -2.98 7.61 -0.11
N PRO A 103 -3.22 8.75 0.58
CA PRO A 103 -4.39 8.89 1.45
C PRO A 103 -5.71 8.65 0.73
N MET A 104 -6.72 8.26 1.50
CA MET A 104 -8.09 8.05 1.02
C MET A 104 -8.19 6.95 -0.04
N ILE A 105 -7.51 5.85 0.21
CA ILE A 105 -7.61 4.63 -0.57
C ILE A 105 -7.98 3.49 0.35
N TRP A 106 -9.05 2.80 0.05
CA TRP A 106 -9.42 1.56 0.74
C TRP A 106 -8.50 0.45 0.23
N ARG A 107 -7.94 -0.34 1.15
CA ARG A 107 -7.10 -1.45 0.75
C ARG A 107 -7.47 -2.70 1.52
N GLU A 108 -7.27 -3.82 0.86
CA GLU A 108 -7.38 -5.15 1.43
C GLU A 108 -6.21 -5.97 0.93
N LEU A 109 -5.69 -6.84 1.77
CA LEU A 109 -4.57 -7.72 1.44
C LEU A 109 -5.05 -9.15 1.54
N ASP A 110 -4.74 -9.94 0.51
CA ASP A 110 -5.14 -11.34 0.47
C ASP A 110 -4.11 -12.17 -0.30
N ASN A 111 -4.43 -13.44 -0.53
CA ASN A 111 -3.62 -14.35 -1.35
C ASN A 111 -2.18 -14.44 -0.86
N PHE A 112 -1.98 -14.53 0.46
CA PHE A 112 -0.65 -14.65 1.05
C PHE A 112 -0.06 -16.03 0.79
N SER A 113 1.19 -16.06 0.32
CA SER A 113 1.93 -17.31 0.22
C SER A 113 2.44 -17.73 1.59
N SER A 114 2.81 -19.01 1.73
CA SER A 114 3.39 -19.51 2.97
C SER A 114 4.70 -18.78 3.27
N GLY A 115 4.85 -18.35 4.53
CA GLY A 115 6.07 -17.65 4.95
C GLY A 115 6.21 -16.24 4.40
N SER A 116 5.16 -15.66 3.84
CA SER A 116 5.23 -14.29 3.33
C SER A 116 5.39 -13.27 4.46
N VAL A 117 6.06 -12.17 4.15
CA VAL A 117 6.23 -11.05 5.08
C VAL A 117 5.86 -9.78 4.34
N CYS A 118 4.85 -9.07 4.85
CA CYS A 118 4.40 -7.80 4.31
C CYS A 118 5.01 -6.68 5.15
N LEU A 119 5.95 -5.93 4.59
CA LEU A 119 6.57 -4.79 5.25
C LEU A 119 5.85 -3.52 4.79
N VAL A 120 5.51 -2.65 5.75
CA VAL A 120 4.88 -1.37 5.44
C VAL A 120 5.70 -0.24 6.05
N LEU A 121 6.04 0.74 5.21
CA LEU A 121 6.69 1.97 5.63
C LEU A 121 5.63 3.07 5.61
N ALA A 122 5.51 3.82 6.69
CA ALA A 122 4.41 4.76 6.86
C ALA A 122 4.92 6.15 7.18
N SER A 123 4.17 7.16 6.73
CA SER A 123 4.55 8.57 6.80
C SER A 123 4.29 9.21 8.16
N ASP A 124 3.62 8.52 9.08
CA ASP A 124 3.32 9.06 10.40
C ASP A 124 3.22 7.97 11.44
N TYR A 125 3.17 8.38 12.70
CA TYR A 125 2.98 7.49 13.83
C TYR A 125 1.56 6.91 13.80
N PHE A 126 1.34 5.84 14.55
CA PHE A 126 0.02 5.23 14.63
C PHE A 126 -0.99 6.23 15.21
N SER A 127 -2.14 6.34 14.54
CA SER A 127 -3.25 7.18 15.01
C SER A 127 -4.56 6.51 14.60
N GLU A 128 -5.34 6.06 15.57
CA GLU A 128 -6.63 5.45 15.27
C GLU A 128 -7.57 6.46 14.60
N ALA A 129 -7.44 7.75 14.92
CA ALA A 129 -8.27 8.80 14.33
C ALA A 129 -8.05 8.93 12.81
N ASP A 130 -6.91 8.47 12.30
CA ASP A 130 -6.61 8.49 10.87
C ASP A 130 -7.26 7.34 10.11
N TYR A 131 -7.69 6.28 10.81
CA TYR A 131 -8.26 5.11 10.15
C TYR A 131 -9.73 5.31 9.81
N ILE A 132 -10.12 4.76 8.67
CA ILE A 132 -11.50 4.55 8.28
C ILE A 132 -11.64 3.04 8.13
N ARG A 133 -12.39 2.40 9.04
CA ARG A 133 -12.43 0.94 9.11
C ARG A 133 -13.73 0.35 8.56
N ASP A 134 -14.65 1.19 8.15
CA ASP A 134 -15.95 0.80 7.63
C ASP A 134 -16.06 1.22 6.17
N PHE A 135 -16.22 0.28 5.26
CA PHE A 135 -16.26 0.60 3.83
C PHE A 135 -17.40 1.56 3.46
N PRO A 136 -18.63 1.38 3.95
CA PRO A 136 -19.69 2.35 3.65
C PRO A 136 -19.34 3.78 4.08
N GLN A 137 -18.66 3.96 5.22
CA GLN A 137 -18.21 5.27 5.63
C GLN A 137 -17.16 5.83 4.65
N PHE A 138 -16.21 4.99 4.25
CA PHE A 138 -15.20 5.39 3.27
C PHE A 138 -15.86 5.82 1.97
N ASP A 139 -16.78 5.00 1.45
CA ASP A 139 -17.43 5.26 0.19
C ASP A 139 -18.23 6.58 0.25
N SER A 140 -18.89 6.82 1.38
CA SER A 140 -19.63 8.06 1.60
C SER A 140 -18.69 9.28 1.58
N LEU A 141 -17.53 9.18 2.25
CA LEU A 141 -16.56 10.27 2.29
C LEU A 141 -15.98 10.55 0.90
N GLN A 142 -15.74 9.52 0.09
CA GLN A 142 -15.23 9.69 -1.26
C GLN A 142 -16.22 10.43 -2.17
N LYS A 143 -17.50 10.31 -1.89
CA LYS A 143 -18.56 10.87 -2.73
C LYS A 143 -19.10 12.19 -2.23
N SER A 144 -18.59 12.69 -1.11
CA SER A 144 -19.05 13.97 -0.56
C SER A 144 -18.30 15.17 -1.15
#